data_ff0e74cffa27f35d715336ad0d44f25b
#
_entry.id   ff0e74cffa27f35d715336ad0d44f25b
#
_cell.length_a   1.000
_cell.length_b   1.000
_cell.length_c   1.000
_cell.angle_alpha   90.00
_cell.angle_beta   90.00
_cell.angle_gamma   90.00
#
_symmetry.space_group_name_H-M   'P 1'
#
loop_
_entity.id
_entity.type
_entity.pdbx_description
1 polymer ?
#
loop_
_entity_poly.entity_id
_entity_poly.type
_entity_poly.pdbx_seq_one_letter_code
_entity_poly.pdbx_strand_id
1 'polypeptide(L)'
;VIHRGLIGLLTLLIAMSTLSSNAFAQSGQSGQSGQSVQSGGPDCSRPFTLALHDHGLLYSLETNTGIDKDFADEMIRRSGCEIRVSLMSRARIWKLIESGALDFSLSGITNEERDGYASFAWYFSDKFYLLVRKDAGIHQLSDFEHNDRFQLGVIRSFRYSQSANELVDTLAAGNRVSQAGGLEPLYQALMRSSIQGMIIEPFDYPALDEKRIHDITTIIEFNDAAVPHGLIMSKKALSPEEREKWRALVAAMRADGTVRRIFRKYFKPELADSMVDFTTP
;
A
#
# COMPACT_ATOMS: atom_id res chain seq x y z
N VAL A 1 -62.79 -35.25 26.50
CA VAL A 1 -64.10 -34.58 26.39
C VAL A 1 -64.05 -33.80 25.10
N ILE A 2 -64.43 -34.36 23.89
CA ILE A 2 -65.79 -34.32 23.28
C ILE A 2 -66.09 -32.89 22.84
N HIS A 3 -66.33 -32.48 21.55
CA HIS A 3 -67.11 -32.95 20.42
C HIS A 3 -66.75 -32.08 19.21
N ARG A 4 -66.60 -32.59 17.97
CA ARG A 4 -67.62 -32.79 16.91
C ARG A 4 -68.24 -31.47 16.44
N GLY A 5 -68.31 -31.13 15.19
CA GLY A 5 -68.54 -31.69 13.88
C GLY A 5 -68.94 -30.50 13.00
N LEU A 6 -69.14 -30.47 11.83
CA LEU A 6 -69.82 -31.11 10.71
C LEU A 6 -69.82 -30.12 9.51
N ILE A 7 -69.33 -30.46 8.35
CA ILE A 7 -69.98 -30.72 7.06
C ILE A 7 -70.84 -29.58 6.46
N GLY A 8 -70.59 -29.27 5.20
CA GLY A 8 -71.45 -28.62 4.22
C GLY A 8 -70.67 -28.05 3.06
N LEU A 9 -70.40 -28.74 2.03
CA LEU A 9 -71.13 -29.16 0.80
C LEU A 9 -71.47 -28.00 -0.16
N LEU A 10 -70.78 -28.05 -1.32
CA LEU A 10 -71.24 -27.92 -2.71
C LEU A 10 -71.99 -26.66 -3.16
N THR A 11 -71.43 -25.93 -4.12
CA THR A 11 -72.06 -25.81 -5.46
C THR A 11 -71.12 -25.25 -6.50
N LEU A 12 -71.13 -25.97 -7.60
CA LEU A 12 -70.49 -25.74 -8.91
C LEU A 12 -71.35 -24.74 -9.68
N LEU A 13 -70.73 -23.72 -10.34
CA LEU A 13 -71.35 -23.05 -11.48
C LEU A 13 -70.32 -22.65 -12.51
N ILE A 14 -70.42 -23.30 -13.65
CA ILE A 14 -69.71 -23.04 -14.91
C ILE A 14 -70.43 -21.86 -15.60
N ALA A 15 -69.66 -20.89 -16.09
CA ALA A 15 -70.10 -20.04 -17.17
C ALA A 15 -68.93 -19.71 -18.10
N MET A 16 -69.05 -20.16 -19.30
CA MET A 16 -68.25 -19.92 -20.49
C MET A 16 -68.50 -18.52 -21.06
N SER A 17 -67.57 -18.13 -21.94
CA SER A 17 -67.56 -17.10 -23.01
C SER A 17 -66.92 -15.80 -22.60
N THR A 18 -66.04 -15.11 -23.35
CA THR A 18 -65.85 -14.98 -24.80
C THR A 18 -64.46 -14.48 -25.10
N LEU A 19 -63.89 -14.90 -26.23
CA LEU A 19 -62.70 -14.34 -26.88
C LEU A 19 -62.95 -12.86 -27.25
N SER A 20 -61.96 -12.01 -26.91
CA SER A 20 -61.76 -10.75 -27.63
C SER A 20 -60.24 -10.56 -27.86
N SER A 21 -59.84 -10.76 -29.08
CA SER A 21 -58.52 -10.41 -29.61
C SER A 21 -58.36 -8.90 -29.68
N ASN A 22 -57.44 -8.33 -28.96
CA ASN A 22 -56.94 -7.01 -29.24
C ASN A 22 -55.40 -7.06 -29.45
N ALA A 23 -55.04 -6.98 -30.72
CA ALA A 23 -53.70 -6.66 -31.15
C ALA A 23 -53.39 -5.22 -30.74
N PHE A 24 -52.37 -5.01 -29.92
CA PHE A 24 -51.77 -3.71 -29.73
C PHE A 24 -50.26 -3.78 -29.96
N ALA A 25 -49.84 -2.81 -30.73
CA ALA A 25 -48.52 -2.60 -31.32
C ALA A 25 -47.35 -2.76 -30.34
N GLN A 26 -46.31 -3.44 -30.77
CA GLN A 26 -44.98 -3.33 -30.24
C GLN A 26 -44.44 -1.93 -30.45
N SER A 27 -44.35 -1.13 -29.40
CA SER A 27 -43.45 -0.01 -29.32
C SER A 27 -42.16 -0.53 -28.73
N GLY A 28 -41.10 -0.57 -29.59
CA GLY A 28 -39.75 -0.94 -29.16
C GLY A 28 -39.22 -0.03 -28.07
N GLN A 29 -39.07 -0.56 -26.88
CA GLN A 29 -38.15 -0.03 -25.88
C GLN A 29 -36.85 -0.82 -26.01
N SER A 30 -35.86 -0.19 -26.65
CA SER A 30 -34.46 -0.56 -26.56
C SER A 30 -34.05 -0.40 -25.10
N GLY A 31 -34.21 -1.46 -24.33
CA GLY A 31 -33.59 -1.60 -23.02
C GLY A 31 -32.08 -1.69 -23.23
N GLN A 32 -31.38 -0.58 -23.04
CA GLN A 32 -29.96 -0.64 -22.73
C GLN A 32 -29.82 -1.45 -21.44
N SER A 33 -29.59 -2.74 -21.57
CA SER A 33 -29.00 -3.54 -20.52
C SER A 33 -27.61 -2.96 -20.27
N GLY A 34 -27.49 -2.10 -19.29
CA GLY A 34 -26.22 -1.78 -18.67
C GLY A 34 -25.61 -3.10 -18.20
N GLN A 35 -24.76 -3.70 -19.05
CA GLN A 35 -23.85 -4.73 -18.61
C GLN A 35 -22.97 -4.07 -17.54
N SER A 36 -23.28 -4.34 -16.26
CA SER A 36 -22.28 -4.25 -15.21
C SER A 36 -21.15 -5.18 -15.67
N VAL A 37 -20.07 -4.59 -16.15
CA VAL A 37 -18.83 -5.30 -16.35
C VAL A 37 -18.44 -5.78 -14.94
N GLN A 38 -18.81 -7.01 -14.60
CA GLN A 38 -18.15 -7.72 -13.52
C GLN A 38 -16.72 -7.87 -14.00
N SER A 39 -15.85 -6.99 -13.55
CA SER A 39 -14.42 -7.13 -13.73
C SER A 39 -14.05 -8.46 -13.09
N GLY A 40 -13.81 -9.47 -13.93
CA GLY A 40 -13.26 -10.75 -13.49
C GLY A 40 -11.97 -10.47 -12.70
N GLY A 41 -11.63 -11.33 -11.73
CA GLY A 41 -10.38 -11.22 -10.97
C GLY A 41 -9.14 -11.20 -11.88
N PRO A 42 -7.93 -11.06 -11.31
CA PRO A 42 -6.67 -11.16 -12.04
C PRO A 42 -6.59 -12.41 -12.93
N ASP A 43 -5.89 -12.31 -14.05
CA ASP A 43 -5.68 -13.46 -14.96
C ASP A 43 -4.52 -14.32 -14.42
N CYS A 44 -4.85 -15.45 -13.82
CA CYS A 44 -3.88 -16.38 -13.22
C CYS A 44 -3.29 -17.39 -14.26
N SER A 45 -3.34 -17.11 -15.56
CA SER A 45 -2.82 -18.02 -16.60
C SER A 45 -1.30 -18.20 -16.55
N ARG A 46 -0.59 -17.31 -15.86
CA ARG A 46 0.85 -17.41 -15.57
C ARG A 46 1.15 -17.10 -14.10
N PRO A 47 2.27 -17.60 -13.56
CA PRO A 47 2.75 -17.13 -12.27
C PRO A 47 3.19 -15.67 -12.34
N PHE A 48 2.97 -14.94 -11.24
CA PHE A 48 3.48 -13.58 -11.04
C PHE A 48 4.71 -13.59 -10.13
N THR A 49 5.45 -12.50 -10.14
CA THR A 49 6.61 -12.25 -9.29
C THR A 49 6.39 -11.04 -8.40
N LEU A 50 6.70 -11.16 -7.11
CA LEU A 50 6.62 -10.07 -6.14
C LEU A 50 7.93 -10.00 -5.35
N ALA A 51 8.46 -8.80 -5.16
CA ALA A 51 9.63 -8.60 -4.30
C ALA A 51 9.24 -7.84 -3.04
N LEU A 52 9.68 -8.36 -1.89
CA LEU A 52 9.70 -7.68 -0.61
C LEU A 52 11.04 -6.99 -0.40
N HIS A 53 11.05 -6.00 0.48
CA HIS A 53 12.22 -5.26 0.89
C HIS A 53 12.33 -5.30 2.41
N ASP A 54 13.51 -5.64 2.92
CA ASP A 54 13.77 -5.66 4.37
C ASP A 54 13.78 -4.24 4.93
N HIS A 55 12.72 -3.87 5.69
CA HIS A 55 12.49 -2.51 6.16
C HIS A 55 11.53 -2.46 7.35
N GLY A 56 12.06 -2.49 8.54
CA GLY A 56 11.30 -2.31 9.79
C GLY A 56 10.06 -3.19 9.88
N LEU A 57 8.93 -2.61 10.28
CA LEU A 57 7.65 -3.33 10.36
C LEU A 57 7.01 -3.63 9.00
N LEU A 58 7.51 -3.06 7.89
CA LEU A 58 7.01 -3.44 6.56
C LEU A 58 7.37 -4.89 6.24
N TYR A 59 8.62 -5.28 6.43
CA TYR A 59 9.06 -6.65 6.35
C TYR A 59 10.40 -6.83 7.06
N SER A 60 10.51 -7.84 7.91
CA SER A 60 11.75 -8.25 8.55
C SER A 60 12.22 -9.61 8.02
N LEU A 61 13.43 -9.64 7.47
CA LEU A 61 14.07 -10.88 7.03
C LEU A 61 14.32 -11.82 8.21
N GLU A 62 14.68 -11.27 9.37
CA GLU A 62 15.02 -12.04 10.57
C GLU A 62 13.83 -12.87 11.08
N THR A 63 12.65 -12.25 11.15
CA THR A 63 11.45 -12.89 11.66
C THR A 63 10.54 -13.46 10.56
N ASN A 64 10.79 -13.12 9.30
CA ASN A 64 9.91 -13.41 8.16
C ASN A 64 8.47 -12.95 8.40
N THR A 65 8.30 -11.79 9.01
CA THR A 65 7.00 -11.15 9.31
C THR A 65 7.00 -9.69 8.87
N GLY A 66 5.82 -9.10 8.77
CA GLY A 66 5.65 -7.69 8.47
C GLY A 66 4.37 -7.41 7.69
N ILE A 67 4.04 -6.13 7.60
CA ILE A 67 2.84 -5.63 6.93
C ILE A 67 2.82 -6.06 5.46
N ASP A 68 3.94 -5.92 4.75
CA ASP A 68 4.06 -6.29 3.33
C ASP A 68 3.93 -7.80 3.14
N LYS A 69 4.44 -8.61 4.08
CA LYS A 69 4.28 -10.06 4.05
C LYS A 69 2.80 -10.45 4.20
N ASP A 70 2.13 -9.91 5.21
CA ASP A 70 0.70 -10.17 5.45
C ASP A 70 -0.16 -9.70 4.27
N PHE A 71 0.20 -8.56 3.67
CA PHE A 71 -0.49 -8.02 2.50
C PHE A 71 -0.30 -8.91 1.27
N ALA A 72 0.94 -9.37 1.02
CA ALA A 72 1.24 -10.29 -0.08
C ALA A 72 0.50 -11.62 0.07
N ASP A 73 0.47 -12.19 1.27
CA ASP A 73 -0.25 -13.44 1.57
C ASP A 73 -1.76 -13.29 1.31
N GLU A 74 -2.34 -12.15 1.67
CA GLU A 74 -3.74 -11.86 1.41
C GLU A 74 -4.03 -11.63 -0.08
N MET A 75 -3.12 -10.99 -0.82
CA MET A 75 -3.21 -10.87 -2.29
C MET A 75 -3.22 -12.26 -2.94
N ILE A 76 -2.32 -13.15 -2.54
CA ILE A 76 -2.23 -14.53 -3.04
C ILE A 76 -3.54 -15.26 -2.75
N ARG A 77 -4.00 -15.21 -1.51
CA ARG A 77 -5.22 -15.88 -1.07
C ARG A 77 -6.47 -15.42 -1.84
N ARG A 78 -6.60 -14.11 -2.09
CA ARG A 78 -7.79 -13.55 -2.77
C ARG A 78 -7.77 -13.73 -4.28
N SER A 79 -6.62 -13.57 -4.89
CA SER A 79 -6.50 -13.74 -6.33
C SER A 79 -6.56 -15.19 -6.75
N GLY A 80 -6.10 -16.11 -5.90
CA GLY A 80 -5.90 -17.52 -6.24
C GLY A 80 -4.74 -17.74 -7.22
N CYS A 81 -4.00 -16.69 -7.58
CA CYS A 81 -2.86 -16.78 -8.49
C CYS A 81 -1.60 -17.29 -7.79
N GLU A 82 -0.74 -17.99 -8.52
CA GLU A 82 0.63 -18.27 -8.10
C GLU A 82 1.42 -16.95 -8.13
N ILE A 83 1.89 -16.48 -6.97
CA ILE A 83 2.78 -15.33 -6.84
C ILE A 83 4.07 -15.78 -6.16
N ARG A 84 5.18 -15.69 -6.87
CA ARG A 84 6.51 -16.06 -6.36
C ARG A 84 7.10 -14.86 -5.64
N VAL A 85 7.21 -14.97 -4.32
CA VAL A 85 7.73 -13.91 -3.45
C VAL A 85 9.24 -14.07 -3.29
N SER A 86 9.97 -12.97 -3.40
CA SER A 86 11.43 -12.90 -3.23
C SER A 86 11.83 -11.68 -2.42
N LEU A 87 13.05 -11.69 -1.86
CA LEU A 87 13.61 -10.56 -1.13
C LEU A 87 14.67 -9.86 -1.98
N MET A 88 14.60 -8.54 -2.08
CA MET A 88 15.53 -7.72 -2.86
C MET A 88 15.78 -6.36 -2.22
N SER A 89 16.92 -5.74 -2.53
CA SER A 89 17.13 -4.33 -2.20
C SER A 89 16.19 -3.42 -3.01
N ARG A 90 15.79 -2.30 -2.44
CA ARG A 90 14.88 -1.34 -3.10
C ARG A 90 15.40 -0.87 -4.46
N ALA A 91 16.70 -0.64 -4.57
CA ALA A 91 17.33 -0.25 -5.84
C ALA A 91 17.17 -1.33 -6.93
N ARG A 92 17.29 -2.61 -6.57
CA ARG A 92 17.09 -3.72 -7.50
C ARG A 92 15.62 -3.85 -7.90
N ILE A 93 14.71 -3.70 -6.95
CA ILE A 93 13.26 -3.73 -7.21
C ILE A 93 12.90 -2.74 -8.30
N TRP A 94 13.29 -1.47 -8.17
CA TRP A 94 12.95 -0.46 -9.17
C TRP A 94 13.49 -0.78 -10.56
N LYS A 95 14.73 -1.26 -10.67
CA LYS A 95 15.31 -1.69 -11.96
C LYS A 95 14.54 -2.84 -12.60
N LEU A 96 14.07 -3.80 -11.81
CA LEU A 96 13.33 -4.95 -12.32
C LEU A 96 11.89 -4.59 -12.69
N ILE A 97 11.23 -3.70 -11.95
CA ILE A 97 9.92 -3.12 -12.29
C ILE A 97 10.01 -2.36 -13.62
N GLU A 98 11.01 -1.50 -13.78
CA GLU A 98 11.25 -0.73 -15.00
C GLU A 98 11.51 -1.63 -16.22
N SER A 99 12.33 -2.67 -16.05
CA SER A 99 12.63 -3.61 -17.13
C SER A 99 11.50 -4.58 -17.48
N GLY A 100 10.49 -4.72 -16.59
CA GLY A 100 9.42 -5.71 -16.71
C GLY A 100 9.82 -7.12 -16.25
N ALA A 101 10.96 -7.27 -15.59
CA ALA A 101 11.41 -8.56 -15.05
C ALA A 101 10.84 -8.87 -13.66
N LEU A 102 10.09 -7.96 -13.09
CA LEU A 102 9.34 -8.09 -11.83
C LEU A 102 7.95 -7.50 -12.04
N ASP A 103 6.89 -8.24 -11.66
CA ASP A 103 5.52 -7.78 -11.81
C ASP A 103 5.14 -6.78 -10.70
N PHE A 104 5.49 -7.11 -9.44
CA PHE A 104 5.02 -6.40 -8.25
C PHE A 104 6.11 -6.12 -7.23
N SER A 105 5.92 -5.06 -6.48
CA SER A 105 6.48 -4.86 -5.14
C SER A 105 5.49 -4.08 -4.28
N LEU A 106 5.80 -3.85 -3.01
CA LEU A 106 4.90 -3.24 -2.04
C LEU A 106 5.48 -1.93 -1.47
N SER A 107 4.64 -1.18 -0.78
CA SER A 107 5.00 0.04 -0.04
C SER A 107 5.78 1.06 -0.90
N GLY A 108 5.37 1.19 -2.17
CA GLY A 108 5.99 2.12 -3.09
C GLY A 108 5.31 3.48 -3.11
N ILE A 109 6.09 4.52 -3.25
CA ILE A 109 5.63 5.89 -3.50
C ILE A 109 5.95 6.32 -4.93
N THR A 110 5.08 7.16 -5.47
CA THR A 110 5.22 7.72 -6.82
C THR A 110 6.22 8.87 -6.88
N ASN A 111 6.77 9.10 -8.05
CA ASN A 111 7.36 10.34 -8.51
C ASN A 111 7.33 10.35 -10.05
N GLU A 112 7.66 11.46 -10.68
CA GLU A 112 7.60 11.62 -12.14
C GLU A 112 8.36 10.53 -12.91
N GLU A 113 9.57 10.17 -12.46
CA GLU A 113 10.38 9.12 -13.08
C GLU A 113 9.66 7.75 -12.98
N ARG A 114 9.18 7.38 -11.79
CA ARG A 114 8.53 6.09 -11.54
C ARG A 114 7.20 5.96 -12.27
N ASP A 115 6.47 7.06 -12.41
CA ASP A 115 5.21 7.10 -13.16
C ASP A 115 5.41 6.78 -14.65
N GLY A 116 6.61 6.94 -15.17
CA GLY A 116 6.95 6.52 -16.53
C GLY A 116 6.82 5.02 -16.75
N TYR A 117 7.19 4.19 -15.77
CA TYR A 117 7.30 2.73 -15.92
C TYR A 117 6.52 1.90 -14.90
N ALA A 118 6.02 2.50 -13.82
CA ALA A 118 5.23 1.85 -12.78
C ALA A 118 3.82 2.42 -12.68
N SER A 119 2.93 1.68 -12.09
CA SER A 119 1.55 2.05 -11.75
C SER A 119 1.30 1.62 -10.31
N PHE A 120 0.41 2.32 -9.60
CA PHE A 120 0.22 2.10 -8.18
C PHE A 120 -1.22 1.76 -7.82
N ALA A 121 -1.41 0.95 -6.77
CA ALA A 121 -2.67 0.77 -6.08
C ALA A 121 -2.45 1.09 -4.60
N TRP A 122 -2.94 2.25 -4.17
CA TRP A 122 -2.68 2.82 -2.86
C TRP A 122 -3.41 2.07 -1.75
N TYR A 123 -2.73 1.77 -0.63
CA TYR A 123 -3.36 1.08 0.49
C TYR A 123 -3.04 1.67 1.87
N PHE A 124 -2.05 2.55 2.01
CA PHE A 124 -1.83 3.36 3.21
C PHE A 124 -1.13 4.68 2.88
N SER A 125 -1.04 5.57 3.85
CA SER A 125 -0.19 6.77 3.81
C SER A 125 0.50 6.96 5.15
N ASP A 126 1.71 7.52 5.15
CA ASP A 126 2.41 7.88 6.36
C ASP A 126 3.24 9.16 6.23
N LYS A 127 3.83 9.59 7.34
CA LYS A 127 4.72 10.75 7.42
C LYS A 127 6.16 10.33 7.60
N PHE A 128 7.04 11.10 7.00
CA PHE A 128 8.48 11.01 7.22
C PHE A 128 8.92 11.99 8.30
N TYR A 129 10.01 11.65 9.00
CA TYR A 129 10.60 12.44 10.08
C TYR A 129 12.12 12.46 9.94
N LEU A 130 12.74 13.56 10.34
CA LEU A 130 14.18 13.63 10.47
C LEU A 130 14.59 13.25 11.91
N LEU A 131 15.25 12.11 12.06
CA LEU A 131 15.85 11.67 13.30
C LEU A 131 17.25 12.26 13.39
N VAL A 132 17.56 13.04 14.43
CA VAL A 132 18.85 13.71 14.59
C VAL A 132 19.49 13.38 15.93
N ARG A 133 20.82 13.35 15.96
CA ARG A 133 21.58 13.16 17.21
C ARG A 133 21.42 14.40 18.11
N LYS A 134 21.17 14.17 19.40
CA LYS A 134 21.05 15.24 20.42
C LYS A 134 22.33 16.03 20.57
N ASP A 135 23.49 15.36 20.50
CA ASP A 135 24.80 16.00 20.67
C ASP A 135 25.23 16.85 19.44
N ALA A 136 24.51 16.75 18.32
CA ALA A 136 24.73 17.61 17.16
C ALA A 136 24.13 19.02 17.32
N GLY A 137 23.23 19.24 18.31
CA GLY A 137 22.60 20.53 18.56
C GLY A 137 21.66 20.99 17.42
N ILE A 138 21.02 20.04 16.72
CA ILE A 138 20.10 20.31 15.63
C ILE A 138 18.69 20.40 16.21
N HIS A 139 18.01 21.54 15.99
CA HIS A 139 16.66 21.80 16.52
C HIS A 139 15.63 22.01 15.40
N GLN A 140 16.05 22.31 14.21
CA GLN A 140 15.22 22.56 13.02
C GLN A 140 15.96 22.13 11.74
N LEU A 141 15.23 21.97 10.63
CA LEU A 141 15.80 21.52 9.35
C LEU A 141 16.95 22.41 8.86
N SER A 142 16.80 23.73 8.99
CA SER A 142 17.81 24.69 8.58
C SER A 142 19.15 24.56 9.32
N ASP A 143 19.15 24.07 10.57
CA ASP A 143 20.40 23.84 11.32
C ASP A 143 21.21 22.72 10.64
N PHE A 144 20.51 21.71 10.10
CA PHE A 144 21.15 20.63 9.35
C PHE A 144 21.71 21.12 8.02
N GLU A 145 20.97 21.96 7.31
CA GLU A 145 21.36 22.49 6.01
C GLU A 145 22.60 23.40 6.08
N HIS A 146 22.67 24.25 7.09
CA HIS A 146 23.71 25.28 7.24
C HIS A 146 25.03 24.76 7.84
N ASN A 147 25.11 23.52 8.30
CA ASN A 147 26.33 22.96 8.86
C ASN A 147 26.99 21.95 7.92
N ASP A 148 28.04 22.38 7.23
CA ASP A 148 28.76 21.58 6.21
C ASP A 148 29.39 20.28 6.75
N ARG A 149 29.49 20.10 8.08
CA ARG A 149 30.03 18.90 8.70
C ARG A 149 28.99 17.81 8.91
N PHE A 150 27.68 18.12 8.83
CA PHE A 150 26.64 17.17 9.08
C PHE A 150 26.37 16.29 7.86
N GLN A 151 26.32 14.99 8.10
CA GLN A 151 26.01 13.95 7.13
C GLN A 151 24.62 13.38 7.38
N LEU A 152 23.79 13.27 6.34
CA LEU A 152 22.49 12.64 6.36
C LEU A 152 22.57 11.22 5.85
N GLY A 153 22.05 10.26 6.63
CA GLY A 153 21.89 8.88 6.19
C GLY A 153 20.58 8.67 5.42
N VAL A 154 20.64 8.00 4.27
CA VAL A 154 19.47 7.66 3.47
C VAL A 154 19.58 6.24 2.89
N ILE A 155 18.43 5.60 2.63
CA ILE A 155 18.40 4.33 1.92
C ILE A 155 18.49 4.60 0.40
N ARG A 156 19.37 3.87 -0.27
CA ARG A 156 19.59 4.01 -1.71
C ARG A 156 18.31 3.75 -2.50
N SER A 157 17.99 4.65 -3.43
CA SER A 157 16.80 4.61 -4.28
C SER A 157 15.46 4.73 -3.52
N PHE A 158 15.51 5.18 -2.26
CA PHE A 158 14.30 5.67 -1.59
C PHE A 158 13.92 7.06 -2.11
N ARG A 159 12.65 7.36 -1.99
CA ARG A 159 12.07 8.70 -2.06
C ARG A 159 11.22 8.90 -0.82
N TYR A 160 11.02 10.12 -0.42
CA TYR A 160 10.38 10.54 0.81
C TYR A 160 9.28 11.56 0.49
N SER A 161 8.82 12.30 1.48
CA SER A 161 7.98 13.47 1.29
C SER A 161 8.72 14.58 0.52
N GLN A 162 8.01 15.60 0.08
CA GLN A 162 8.58 16.68 -0.72
C GLN A 162 9.75 17.37 0.01
N SER A 163 9.51 17.90 1.21
CA SER A 163 10.55 18.62 1.96
C SER A 163 11.73 17.72 2.34
N ALA A 164 11.45 16.43 2.62
CA ALA A 164 12.50 15.46 2.90
C ALA A 164 13.38 15.18 1.65
N ASN A 165 12.79 15.08 0.46
CA ASN A 165 13.54 14.95 -0.79
C ASN A 165 14.35 16.23 -1.09
N GLU A 166 13.80 17.42 -0.88
CA GLU A 166 14.48 18.69 -1.05
C GLU A 166 15.72 18.79 -0.15
N LEU A 167 15.60 18.37 1.13
CA LEU A 167 16.74 18.26 2.04
C LEU A 167 17.80 17.30 1.51
N VAL A 168 17.40 16.10 1.08
CA VAL A 168 18.33 15.09 0.53
C VAL A 168 19.05 15.64 -0.69
N ASP A 169 18.35 16.25 -1.63
CA ASP A 169 18.93 16.78 -2.88
C ASP A 169 19.89 17.94 -2.59
N THR A 170 19.54 18.85 -1.67
CA THR A 170 20.40 19.95 -1.20
C THR A 170 21.70 19.42 -0.59
N LEU A 171 21.60 18.44 0.30
CA LEU A 171 22.76 17.85 0.98
C LEU A 171 23.60 17.00 0.02
N ALA A 172 22.98 16.32 -0.93
CA ALA A 172 23.68 15.52 -1.94
C ALA A 172 24.55 16.39 -2.86
N ALA A 173 24.09 17.58 -3.23
CA ALA A 173 24.87 18.55 -3.99
C ALA A 173 26.18 18.96 -3.26
N GLY A 174 26.15 18.95 -1.92
CA GLY A 174 27.31 19.22 -1.07
C GLY A 174 28.09 17.96 -0.64
N ASN A 175 27.84 16.80 -1.23
CA ASN A 175 28.43 15.50 -0.82
C ASN A 175 28.16 15.15 0.66
N ARG A 176 27.03 15.57 1.20
CA ARG A 176 26.65 15.39 2.61
C ARG A 176 25.57 14.32 2.82
N VAL A 177 25.46 13.36 1.89
CA VAL A 177 24.53 12.23 1.96
C VAL A 177 25.28 10.92 1.99
N SER A 178 25.07 10.14 3.04
CA SER A 178 25.58 8.76 3.18
C SER A 178 24.48 7.77 2.79
N GLN A 179 24.68 6.99 1.74
CA GLN A 179 23.71 6.05 1.22
C GLN A 179 23.99 4.63 1.70
N ALA A 180 22.97 3.93 2.22
CA ALA A 180 23.02 2.53 2.60
C ALA A 180 22.00 1.67 1.82
N GLY A 181 22.20 0.35 1.84
CA GLY A 181 21.26 -0.60 1.21
C GLY A 181 20.03 -0.90 2.04
N GLY A 182 20.00 -0.53 3.33
CA GLY A 182 18.93 -0.77 4.28
C GLY A 182 19.17 -0.01 5.58
N LEU A 183 18.31 -0.23 6.58
CA LEU A 183 18.28 0.52 7.84
C LEU A 183 19.45 0.20 8.78
N GLU A 184 19.82 -1.07 8.94
CA GLU A 184 20.82 -1.46 9.93
C GLU A 184 22.16 -0.74 9.79
N PRO A 185 22.76 -0.59 8.59
CA PRO A 185 23.97 0.21 8.42
C PRO A 185 23.78 1.69 8.81
N LEU A 186 22.59 2.26 8.61
CA LEU A 186 22.28 3.65 8.99
C LEU A 186 22.20 3.78 10.52
N TYR A 187 21.56 2.85 11.20
CA TYR A 187 21.51 2.82 12.68
C TYR A 187 22.94 2.74 13.25
N GLN A 188 23.78 1.88 12.71
CA GLN A 188 25.18 1.77 13.12
C GLN A 188 25.96 3.06 12.85
N ALA A 189 25.75 3.71 11.71
CA ALA A 189 26.41 4.98 11.38
C ALA A 189 25.96 6.10 12.33
N LEU A 190 24.67 6.15 12.67
CA LEU A 190 24.09 7.12 13.62
C LEU A 190 24.65 6.94 15.04
N MET A 191 24.68 5.69 15.53
CA MET A 191 25.25 5.37 16.85
C MET A 191 26.75 5.72 16.96
N ARG A 192 27.51 5.55 15.89
CA ARG A 192 28.94 5.88 15.83
C ARG A 192 29.23 7.34 15.47
N SER A 193 28.20 8.18 15.36
CA SER A 193 28.31 9.61 14.97
C SER A 193 28.90 9.83 13.55
N SER A 194 28.90 8.79 12.69
CA SER A 194 29.36 8.94 11.28
C SER A 194 28.34 9.70 10.43
N ILE A 195 27.07 9.70 10.85
CA ILE A 195 26.00 10.57 10.36
C ILE A 195 25.36 11.29 11.56
N GLN A 196 24.81 12.46 11.33
CA GLN A 196 24.16 13.27 12.38
C GLN A 196 22.64 13.16 12.34
N GLY A 197 22.09 12.65 11.25
CA GLY A 197 20.66 12.36 11.12
C GLY A 197 20.37 11.35 10.04
N MET A 198 19.14 10.84 10.06
CA MET A 198 18.57 9.99 9.02
C MET A 198 17.07 10.23 8.92
N ILE A 199 16.49 9.93 7.76
CA ILE A 199 15.04 10.00 7.58
C ILE A 199 14.45 8.68 8.03
N ILE A 200 13.39 8.77 8.85
CA ILE A 200 12.67 7.63 9.40
C ILE A 200 11.17 7.75 9.14
N GLU A 201 10.48 6.64 9.33
CA GLU A 201 9.03 6.51 9.29
C GLU A 201 8.54 5.64 10.48
N PRO A 202 7.24 5.58 10.77
CA PRO A 202 6.74 4.84 11.94
C PRO A 202 7.12 3.35 11.97
N PHE A 203 7.42 2.76 10.83
CA PHE A 203 7.87 1.36 10.71
C PHE A 203 9.23 1.10 11.36
N ASP A 204 10.02 2.15 11.60
CA ASP A 204 11.34 2.08 12.22
C ASP A 204 11.31 2.09 13.74
N TYR A 205 10.22 2.55 14.36
CA TYR A 205 10.14 2.80 15.80
C TYR A 205 10.55 1.62 16.68
N PRO A 206 10.10 0.37 16.42
CA PRO A 206 10.53 -0.75 17.26
C PRO A 206 12.03 -0.98 17.27
N ALA A 207 12.70 -0.83 16.13
CA ALA A 207 14.15 -0.97 16.05
C ALA A 207 14.89 0.18 16.76
N LEU A 208 14.35 1.40 16.71
CA LEU A 208 14.88 2.55 17.44
C LEU A 208 14.78 2.37 18.96
N ASP A 209 13.69 1.75 19.44
CA ASP A 209 13.50 1.42 20.86
C ASP A 209 14.42 0.29 21.30
N GLU A 210 14.43 -0.82 20.57
CA GLU A 210 15.25 -1.99 20.89
C GLU A 210 16.74 -1.66 20.96
N LYS A 211 17.22 -0.86 20.02
CA LYS A 211 18.63 -0.43 19.95
C LYS A 211 18.92 0.79 20.84
N ARG A 212 17.95 1.29 21.58
CA ARG A 212 18.04 2.48 22.42
C ARG A 212 18.53 3.73 21.69
N ILE A 213 18.22 3.84 20.39
CA ILE A 213 18.60 4.98 19.57
C ILE A 213 17.87 6.25 20.06
N HIS A 214 16.65 6.13 20.56
CA HIS A 214 15.90 7.24 21.15
C HIS A 214 16.64 7.94 22.31
N ASP A 215 17.49 7.23 23.03
CA ASP A 215 18.27 7.81 24.14
C ASP A 215 19.21 8.93 23.65
N ILE A 216 19.74 8.79 22.44
CA ILE A 216 20.76 9.68 21.85
C ILE A 216 20.23 10.58 20.73
N THR A 217 18.94 10.47 20.39
CA THR A 217 18.34 11.18 19.24
C THR A 217 17.08 11.95 19.65
N THR A 218 16.69 12.88 18.79
CA THR A 218 15.39 13.56 18.80
C THR A 218 14.80 13.58 17.39
N ILE A 219 13.49 13.81 17.30
CA ILE A 219 12.75 13.83 16.04
C ILE A 219 12.43 15.29 15.67
N ILE A 220 12.64 15.65 14.42
CA ILE A 220 12.18 16.88 13.79
C ILE A 220 11.16 16.50 12.72
N GLU A 221 9.98 17.11 12.75
CA GLU A 221 8.93 16.86 11.77
C GLU A 221 9.21 17.63 10.47
N PHE A 222 8.95 16.96 9.33
CA PHE A 222 8.76 17.64 8.06
C PHE A 222 7.33 18.20 8.01
N ASN A 223 7.17 19.39 7.44
CA ASN A 223 5.87 20.05 7.38
C ASN A 223 5.02 19.58 6.17
N ASP A 224 5.16 18.30 5.83
CA ASP A 224 4.49 17.68 4.69
C ASP A 224 3.22 16.94 5.12
N ALA A 225 2.29 16.78 4.17
CA ALA A 225 1.20 15.82 4.31
C ALA A 225 1.74 14.38 4.29
N ALA A 226 0.95 13.45 4.81
CA ALA A 226 1.27 12.03 4.69
C ALA A 226 1.32 11.61 3.20
N VAL A 227 2.30 10.78 2.87
CA VAL A 227 2.57 10.32 1.51
C VAL A 227 1.86 8.98 1.27
N PRO A 228 1.09 8.84 0.18
CA PRO A 228 0.47 7.57 -0.18
C PRO A 228 1.50 6.51 -0.59
N HIS A 229 1.29 5.29 -0.10
CA HIS A 229 2.07 4.11 -0.44
C HIS A 229 1.17 3.05 -1.06
N GLY A 230 1.70 2.29 -2.01
CA GLY A 230 0.88 1.32 -2.73
C GLY A 230 1.62 0.10 -3.25
N LEU A 231 0.81 -0.84 -3.75
CA LEU A 231 1.27 -1.91 -4.60
C LEU A 231 1.88 -1.30 -5.86
N ILE A 232 3.15 -1.60 -6.10
CA ILE A 232 3.89 -1.22 -7.30
C ILE A 232 3.61 -2.27 -8.37
N MET A 233 3.21 -1.83 -9.55
CA MET A 233 2.90 -2.67 -10.71
C MET A 233 3.73 -2.23 -11.90
N SER A 234 4.50 -3.15 -12.51
CA SER A 234 5.26 -2.86 -13.71
C SER A 234 4.34 -2.60 -14.90
N LYS A 235 4.46 -1.45 -15.57
CA LYS A 235 3.71 -1.16 -16.80
C LYS A 235 4.17 -2.00 -17.98
N LYS A 236 5.40 -2.50 -17.94
CA LYS A 236 5.97 -3.34 -19.00
C LYS A 236 5.58 -4.82 -18.86
N ALA A 237 5.43 -5.31 -17.63
CA ALA A 237 5.07 -6.70 -17.34
C ALA A 237 3.57 -6.96 -17.38
N LEU A 238 2.75 -5.94 -17.09
CA LEU A 238 1.30 -6.06 -16.91
C LEU A 238 0.55 -5.13 -17.87
N SER A 239 -0.47 -5.65 -18.53
CA SER A 239 -1.35 -4.84 -19.37
C SER A 239 -2.14 -3.81 -18.54
N PRO A 240 -2.68 -2.75 -19.15
CA PRO A 240 -3.56 -1.81 -18.44
C PRO A 240 -4.74 -2.51 -17.75
N GLU A 241 -5.37 -3.47 -18.45
CA GLU A 241 -6.51 -4.24 -17.96
C GLU A 241 -6.14 -5.09 -16.74
N GLU A 242 -4.96 -5.74 -16.81
CA GLU A 242 -4.47 -6.56 -15.71
C GLU A 242 -4.15 -5.70 -14.46
N ARG A 243 -3.50 -4.55 -14.66
CA ARG A 243 -3.25 -3.60 -13.57
C ARG A 243 -4.54 -3.09 -12.92
N GLU A 244 -5.62 -2.91 -13.70
CA GLU A 244 -6.90 -2.48 -13.15
C GLU A 244 -7.55 -3.56 -12.27
N LYS A 245 -7.44 -4.83 -12.66
CA LYS A 245 -7.91 -5.95 -11.84
C LYS A 245 -7.18 -6.02 -10.49
N TRP A 246 -5.86 -5.84 -10.49
CA TRP A 246 -5.07 -5.77 -9.25
C TRP A 246 -5.43 -4.53 -8.41
N ARG A 247 -5.69 -3.40 -9.04
CA ARG A 247 -6.17 -2.19 -8.36
C ARG A 247 -7.52 -2.43 -7.67
N ALA A 248 -8.44 -3.09 -8.37
CA ALA A 248 -9.74 -3.46 -7.82
C ALA A 248 -9.61 -4.42 -6.62
N LEU A 249 -8.67 -5.38 -6.67
CA LEU A 249 -8.40 -6.28 -5.54
C LEU A 249 -7.89 -5.51 -4.32
N VAL A 250 -6.92 -4.60 -4.50
CA VAL A 250 -6.41 -3.75 -3.41
C VAL A 250 -7.51 -2.85 -2.85
N ALA A 251 -8.34 -2.26 -3.72
CA ALA A 251 -9.48 -1.44 -3.30
C ALA A 251 -10.49 -2.24 -2.46
N ALA A 252 -10.76 -3.49 -2.84
CA ALA A 252 -11.62 -4.39 -2.06
C ALA A 252 -11.01 -4.71 -0.68
N MET A 253 -9.68 -4.94 -0.60
CA MET A 253 -8.98 -5.17 0.66
C MET A 253 -9.02 -3.94 1.60
N ARG A 254 -9.03 -2.74 1.04
CA ARG A 254 -9.25 -1.50 1.81
C ARG A 254 -10.69 -1.41 2.30
N ALA A 255 -11.65 -1.56 1.38
CA ALA A 255 -13.07 -1.36 1.64
C ALA A 255 -13.63 -2.31 2.71
N ASP A 256 -13.18 -3.56 2.76
CA ASP A 256 -13.65 -4.54 3.75
C ASP A 256 -12.85 -4.51 5.07
N GLY A 257 -11.94 -3.56 5.23
CA GLY A 257 -11.14 -3.36 6.43
C GLY A 257 -9.98 -4.33 6.61
N THR A 258 -9.64 -5.11 5.59
CA THR A 258 -8.50 -6.05 5.68
C THR A 258 -7.17 -5.33 5.86
N VAL A 259 -6.92 -4.27 5.10
CA VAL A 259 -5.71 -3.46 5.27
C VAL A 259 -5.62 -2.91 6.69
N ARG A 260 -6.73 -2.38 7.24
CA ARG A 260 -6.79 -1.91 8.63
C ARG A 260 -6.46 -3.03 9.63
N ARG A 261 -6.99 -4.23 9.45
CA ARG A 261 -6.68 -5.38 10.32
C ARG A 261 -5.20 -5.77 10.26
N ILE A 262 -4.57 -5.70 9.09
CA ILE A 262 -3.14 -5.96 8.93
C ILE A 262 -2.34 -4.91 9.71
N PHE A 263 -2.60 -3.63 9.53
CA PHE A 263 -1.87 -2.55 10.22
C PHE A 263 -2.05 -2.60 11.75
N ARG A 264 -3.24 -2.92 12.25
CA ARG A 264 -3.53 -3.08 13.68
C ARG A 264 -2.82 -4.26 14.36
N LYS A 265 -2.19 -5.18 13.61
CA LYS A 265 -1.29 -6.18 14.19
C LYS A 265 0.05 -5.59 14.63
N TYR A 266 0.47 -4.50 14.02
CA TYR A 266 1.79 -3.90 14.18
C TYR A 266 1.76 -2.55 14.89
N PHE A 267 0.66 -1.85 14.85
CA PHE A 267 0.47 -0.52 15.43
C PHE A 267 -0.71 -0.46 16.39
N LYS A 268 -0.67 0.51 17.30
CA LYS A 268 -1.84 0.87 18.09
C LYS A 268 -2.97 1.31 17.15
N PRO A 269 -4.24 1.07 17.53
CA PRO A 269 -5.40 1.32 16.65
C PRO A 269 -5.42 2.73 16.07
N GLU A 270 -5.11 3.76 16.87
CA GLU A 270 -5.19 5.17 16.46
C GLU A 270 -4.19 5.46 15.32
N LEU A 271 -2.96 4.97 15.43
CA LEU A 271 -1.94 5.15 14.40
C LEU A 271 -2.26 4.30 13.16
N ALA A 272 -2.62 3.03 13.34
CA ALA A 272 -3.00 2.15 12.25
C ALA A 272 -4.15 2.75 11.41
N ASP A 273 -5.18 3.29 12.10
CA ASP A 273 -6.34 3.88 11.44
C ASP A 273 -5.96 5.16 10.69
N SER A 274 -5.13 6.02 11.28
CA SER A 274 -4.67 7.25 10.60
C SER A 274 -3.87 6.96 9.33
N MET A 275 -3.16 5.83 9.26
CA MET A 275 -2.39 5.43 8.07
C MET A 275 -3.27 4.88 6.96
N VAL A 276 -4.39 4.22 7.27
CA VAL A 276 -5.26 3.59 6.27
C VAL A 276 -6.47 4.44 5.87
N ASP A 277 -6.85 5.42 6.70
CA ASP A 277 -7.93 6.36 6.45
C ASP A 277 -7.41 7.62 5.73
N PHE A 278 -7.07 7.47 4.48
CA PHE A 278 -6.59 8.58 3.64
C PHE A 278 -7.34 8.64 2.31
N THR A 279 -7.36 9.84 1.72
CA THR A 279 -7.89 10.03 0.37
C THR A 279 -6.81 9.64 -0.65
N THR A 280 -7.16 8.75 -1.57
CA THR A 280 -6.26 8.38 -2.68
C THR A 280 -6.06 9.55 -3.63
N PRO A 281 -4.85 9.78 -4.14
CA PRO A 281 -4.61 10.78 -5.18
C PRO A 281 -5.43 10.57 -6.44
#